data_8d1cc29e05a9795960da6ea3b4a5000a
#
_entry.id   8d1cc29e05a9795960da6ea3b4a5000a
#
_cell.length_a   1.000
_cell.length_b   1.000
_cell.length_c   1.000
_cell.angle_alpha   90.00
_cell.angle_beta   90.00
_cell.angle_gamma   90.00
#
_symmetry.space_group_name_H-M   'P 1'
#
loop_
_entity.id
_entity.type
_entity.pdbx_description
1 polymer ?
#
loop_
_entity_poly.entity_id
_entity_poly.type
_entity_poly.pdbx_seq_one_letter_code
_entity_poly.pdbx_strand_id
1 'polypeptide(L)'
;MTSKVQLEQMSWRRDRVLELSSQGFNQSDIARVLQIDKGVISRDMAYLRHQAQERMKTHIQKTMPIEYQKGIAAIDQVLRMCWGIVGKSNDERIRLQALALIDQCNSHKMDMVTNGSIISDALKYVKGKAEKLGQQQQVKAVEE
;
A
#
# COMPACT_ATOMS: atom_id res chain seq x y z
N MET A 1 16.67 29.14 6.33
CA MET A 1 16.52 27.91 7.11
C MET A 1 15.18 27.95 7.83
N THR A 2 14.33 26.96 7.62
CA THR A 2 13.06 26.84 8.33
C THR A 2 13.35 26.38 9.76
N SER A 3 12.88 27.10 10.76
CA SER A 3 13.15 26.74 12.17
C SER A 3 12.45 25.43 12.53
N LYS A 4 12.98 24.69 13.52
CA LYS A 4 12.37 23.44 14.02
C LYS A 4 10.89 23.64 14.41
N VAL A 5 10.58 24.76 15.03
CA VAL A 5 9.21 25.13 15.41
C VAL A 5 8.31 25.32 14.20
N GLN A 6 8.81 25.91 13.12
CA GLN A 6 8.03 26.07 11.88
C GLN A 6 7.74 24.73 11.20
N LEU A 7 8.68 23.80 11.25
CA LEU A 7 8.50 22.45 10.71
C LEU A 7 7.44 21.67 11.52
N GLU A 8 7.47 21.76 12.83
CA GLU A 8 6.47 21.14 13.73
C GLU A 8 5.08 21.72 13.49
N GLN A 9 4.95 23.04 13.36
CA GLN A 9 3.69 23.70 13.03
C GLN A 9 3.15 23.30 11.65
N MET A 10 4.03 23.16 10.66
CA MET A 10 3.63 22.69 9.33
C MET A 10 3.17 21.24 9.36
N SER A 11 3.85 20.35 10.09
CA SER A 11 3.47 18.95 10.26
C SER A 11 2.09 18.84 10.91
N TRP A 12 1.90 19.50 12.06
CA TRP A 12 0.61 19.52 12.75
C TRP A 12 -0.53 20.03 11.85
N ARG A 13 -0.29 21.12 11.12
CA ARG A 13 -1.29 21.66 10.18
C ARG A 13 -1.68 20.65 9.11
N ARG A 14 -0.69 19.97 8.51
CA ARG A 14 -0.94 18.96 7.47
C ARG A 14 -1.69 17.77 8.00
N ASP A 15 -1.39 17.32 9.21
CA ASP A 15 -2.13 16.24 9.87
C ASP A 15 -3.60 16.65 10.09
N ARG A 16 -3.83 17.88 10.49
CA ARG A 16 -5.18 18.41 10.68
C ARG A 16 -5.95 18.58 9.37
N VAL A 17 -5.26 19.00 8.29
CA VAL A 17 -5.83 19.07 6.95
C VAL A 17 -6.23 17.67 6.46
N LEU A 18 -5.40 16.67 6.68
CA LEU A 18 -5.69 15.29 6.31
C LEU A 18 -6.90 14.75 7.09
N GLU A 19 -6.96 14.99 8.39
CA GLU A 19 -8.07 14.57 9.26
C GLU A 19 -9.40 15.17 8.79
N LEU A 20 -9.46 16.48 8.59
CA LEU A 20 -10.67 17.17 8.13
C LEU A 20 -11.09 16.71 6.73
N SER A 21 -10.12 16.48 5.84
CA SER A 21 -10.37 15.93 4.50
C SER A 21 -10.96 14.52 4.57
N SER A 22 -10.52 13.68 5.51
CA SER A 22 -11.07 12.34 5.72
C SER A 22 -12.51 12.35 6.23
N GLN A 23 -12.91 13.44 6.87
CA GLN A 23 -14.30 13.69 7.33
C GLN A 23 -15.19 14.27 6.21
N GLY A 24 -14.65 14.47 5.00
CA GLY A 24 -15.40 14.96 3.84
C GLY A 24 -15.41 16.48 3.68
N PHE A 25 -14.64 17.23 4.48
CA PHE A 25 -14.53 18.68 4.31
C PHE A 25 -13.79 19.03 3.02
N ASN A 26 -14.29 19.99 2.26
CA ASN A 26 -13.60 20.53 1.10
C ASN A 26 -12.53 21.58 1.50
N GLN A 27 -11.65 21.96 0.58
CA GLN A 27 -10.55 22.90 0.88
C GLN A 27 -11.00 24.26 1.45
N SER A 28 -12.16 24.76 1.00
CA SER A 28 -12.69 26.05 1.50
C SER A 28 -13.20 25.91 2.92
N ASP A 29 -13.81 24.80 3.25
CA ASP A 29 -14.30 24.53 4.61
C ASP A 29 -13.13 24.29 5.56
N ILE A 30 -12.11 23.55 5.13
CA ILE A 30 -10.86 23.34 5.91
C ILE A 30 -10.18 24.69 6.21
N ALA A 31 -10.06 25.55 5.18
CA ALA A 31 -9.50 26.89 5.34
C ALA A 31 -10.24 27.72 6.38
N ARG A 32 -11.58 27.64 6.37
CA ARG A 32 -12.45 28.33 7.34
C ARG A 32 -12.29 27.76 8.75
N VAL A 33 -12.30 26.45 8.91
CA VAL A 33 -12.16 25.76 10.21
C VAL A 33 -10.81 26.06 10.84
N LEU A 34 -9.74 26.01 10.06
CA LEU A 34 -8.38 26.24 10.55
C LEU A 34 -8.00 27.73 10.61
N GLN A 35 -8.84 28.63 10.07
CA GLN A 35 -8.57 30.07 9.92
C GLN A 35 -7.25 30.34 9.16
N ILE A 36 -7.02 29.57 8.10
CA ILE A 36 -5.81 29.61 7.28
C ILE A 36 -6.22 29.90 5.84
N ASP A 37 -5.38 30.62 5.12
CA ASP A 37 -5.60 30.96 3.70
C ASP A 37 -5.78 29.69 2.85
N LYS A 38 -6.76 29.72 1.95
CA LYS A 38 -7.09 28.61 1.06
C LYS A 38 -5.91 28.16 0.17
N GLY A 39 -5.06 29.11 -0.23
CA GLY A 39 -3.87 28.81 -1.02
C GLY A 39 -2.84 27.98 -0.24
N VAL A 40 -2.77 28.18 1.10
CA VAL A 40 -1.92 27.37 1.98
C VAL A 40 -2.50 25.95 2.07
N ILE A 41 -3.82 25.82 2.29
CA ILE A 41 -4.50 24.51 2.33
C ILE A 41 -4.32 23.76 1.01
N SER A 42 -4.44 24.42 -0.12
CA SER A 42 -4.23 23.83 -1.44
C SER A 42 -2.80 23.26 -1.60
N ARG A 43 -1.78 24.00 -1.16
CA ARG A 43 -0.37 23.55 -1.18
C ARG A 43 -0.16 22.35 -0.23
N ASP A 44 -0.74 22.38 0.95
CA ASP A 44 -0.66 21.27 1.88
C ASP A 44 -1.34 20.01 1.33
N MET A 45 -2.50 20.15 0.68
CA MET A 45 -3.18 19.03 0.01
C MET A 45 -2.36 18.47 -1.18
N ALA A 46 -1.69 19.32 -1.92
CA ALA A 46 -0.79 18.88 -3.00
C ALA A 46 0.41 18.10 -2.44
N TYR A 47 1.02 18.61 -1.37
CA TYR A 47 2.10 17.92 -0.66
C TYR A 47 1.66 16.55 -0.11
N LEU A 48 0.51 16.49 0.56
CA LEU A 48 -0.03 15.23 1.11
C LEU A 48 -0.30 14.19 0.01
N ARG A 49 -0.85 14.62 -1.14
CA ARG A 49 -1.04 13.73 -2.30
C ARG A 49 0.28 13.19 -2.83
N HIS A 50 1.26 14.05 -3.01
CA HIS A 50 2.59 13.63 -3.47
C HIS A 50 3.23 12.64 -2.48
N GLN A 51 3.17 12.95 -1.18
CA GLN A 51 3.70 12.06 -0.13
C GLN A 51 3.00 10.70 -0.11
N ALA A 52 1.66 10.69 -0.27
CA ALA A 52 0.89 9.44 -0.35
C ALA A 52 1.29 8.61 -1.58
N GLN A 53 1.50 9.24 -2.74
CA GLN A 53 1.95 8.56 -3.96
C GLN A 53 3.36 7.93 -3.78
N GLU A 54 4.30 8.65 -3.18
CA GLU A 54 5.65 8.13 -2.93
C GLU A 54 5.65 6.98 -1.91
N ARG A 55 4.84 7.09 -0.85
CA ARG A 55 4.66 6.01 0.12
C ARG A 55 4.04 4.76 -0.53
N MET A 56 2.99 4.93 -1.34
CA MET A 56 2.35 3.85 -2.07
C MET A 56 3.34 3.17 -3.02
N LYS A 57 4.09 3.95 -3.79
CA LYS A 57 5.14 3.45 -4.71
C LYS A 57 6.19 2.62 -3.96
N THR A 58 6.69 3.13 -2.83
CA THR A 58 7.66 2.41 -1.99
C THR A 58 7.06 1.12 -1.44
N HIS A 59 5.82 1.16 -0.96
CA HIS A 59 5.12 -0.02 -0.45
C HIS A 59 4.97 -1.10 -1.53
N ILE A 60 4.47 -0.72 -2.72
CA ILE A 60 4.31 -1.65 -3.85
C ILE A 60 5.65 -2.25 -4.28
N GLN A 61 6.71 -1.43 -4.38
CA GLN A 61 7.99 -1.90 -4.91
C GLN A 61 8.81 -2.73 -3.91
N LYS A 62 8.76 -2.40 -2.62
CA LYS A 62 9.66 -2.98 -1.61
C LYS A 62 8.96 -3.94 -0.66
N THR A 63 7.76 -3.60 -0.21
CA THR A 63 7.09 -4.32 0.88
C THR A 63 6.19 -5.44 0.35
N MET A 64 5.34 -5.15 -0.63
CA MET A 64 4.37 -6.12 -1.14
C MET A 64 4.99 -7.42 -1.69
N PRO A 65 6.09 -7.41 -2.45
CA PRO A 65 6.67 -8.66 -2.96
C PRO A 65 7.12 -9.62 -1.85
N ILE A 66 7.71 -9.07 -0.78
CA ILE A 66 8.17 -9.86 0.37
C ILE A 66 6.97 -10.39 1.16
N GLU A 67 5.97 -9.57 1.42
CA GLU A 67 4.75 -9.99 2.13
C GLU A 67 3.96 -11.04 1.34
N TYR A 68 3.91 -10.92 0.02
CA TYR A 68 3.35 -11.94 -0.87
C TYR A 68 4.08 -13.28 -0.71
N GLN A 69 5.40 -13.30 -0.78
CA GLN A 69 6.20 -14.52 -0.60
C GLN A 69 6.01 -15.14 0.79
N LYS A 70 5.99 -14.32 1.83
CA LYS A 70 5.72 -14.79 3.20
C LYS A 70 4.33 -15.42 3.32
N GLY A 71 3.32 -14.80 2.72
CA GLY A 71 1.96 -15.33 2.69
C GLY A 71 1.86 -16.70 2.04
N ILE A 72 2.45 -16.86 0.84
CA ILE A 72 2.50 -18.15 0.14
C ILE A 72 3.25 -19.20 0.98
N ALA A 73 4.41 -18.86 1.53
CA ALA A 73 5.19 -19.78 2.35
C ALA A 73 4.44 -20.22 3.63
N ALA A 74 3.71 -19.30 4.25
CA ALA A 74 2.89 -19.62 5.42
C ALA A 74 1.74 -20.60 5.08
N ILE A 75 1.04 -20.36 3.95
CA ILE A 75 0.00 -21.28 3.47
C ILE A 75 0.60 -22.66 3.17
N ASP A 76 1.74 -22.74 2.51
CA ASP A 76 2.41 -24.00 2.21
C ASP A 76 2.83 -24.75 3.47
N GLN A 77 3.21 -24.06 4.53
CA GLN A 77 3.51 -24.66 5.81
C GLN A 77 2.25 -25.25 6.46
N VAL A 78 1.13 -24.53 6.46
CA VAL A 78 -0.16 -25.02 6.98
C VAL A 78 -0.60 -26.27 6.20
N LEU A 79 -0.49 -26.24 4.87
CA LEU A 79 -0.82 -27.38 4.01
C LEU A 79 0.02 -28.63 4.38
N ARG A 80 1.33 -28.47 4.58
CA ARG A 80 2.19 -29.60 5.01
C ARG A 80 1.77 -30.16 6.36
N MET A 81 1.43 -29.31 7.31
CA MET A 81 0.96 -29.73 8.63
C MET A 81 -0.38 -30.46 8.53
N CYS A 82 -1.33 -29.96 7.74
CA CYS A 82 -2.64 -30.60 7.54
C CYS A 82 -2.51 -31.96 6.87
N TRP A 83 -1.68 -32.09 5.85
CA TRP A 83 -1.40 -33.40 5.21
C TRP A 83 -0.75 -34.38 6.18
N GLY A 84 0.12 -33.89 7.08
CA GLY A 84 0.68 -34.70 8.16
C GLY A 84 -0.39 -35.23 9.11
N ILE A 85 -1.40 -34.43 9.45
CA ILE A 85 -2.54 -34.83 10.27
C ILE A 85 -3.39 -35.90 9.54
N VAL A 86 -3.73 -35.65 8.27
CA VAL A 86 -4.50 -36.60 7.44
C VAL A 86 -3.82 -37.97 7.39
N GLY A 87 -2.48 -38.00 7.27
CA GLY A 87 -1.73 -39.24 7.18
C GLY A 87 -1.52 -39.96 8.49
N LYS A 88 -1.56 -39.27 9.65
CA LYS A 88 -1.22 -39.85 10.96
C LYS A 88 -2.43 -40.07 11.85
N SER A 89 -3.52 -39.33 11.70
CA SER A 89 -4.69 -39.42 12.56
C SER A 89 -5.53 -40.64 12.20
N ASN A 90 -5.92 -41.41 13.23
CA ASN A 90 -6.93 -42.48 13.12
C ASN A 90 -8.35 -41.99 13.37
N ASP A 91 -8.52 -40.73 13.80
CA ASP A 91 -9.80 -40.08 14.02
C ASP A 91 -10.32 -39.48 12.70
N GLU A 92 -11.43 -40.04 12.22
CA GLU A 92 -12.06 -39.61 10.94
C GLU A 92 -12.52 -38.15 11.00
N ARG A 93 -13.02 -37.70 12.15
CA ARG A 93 -13.46 -36.32 12.35
C ARG A 93 -12.29 -35.33 12.20
N ILE A 94 -11.14 -35.65 12.81
CA ILE A 94 -9.93 -34.85 12.72
C ILE A 94 -9.42 -34.81 11.27
N ARG A 95 -9.45 -35.98 10.59
CA ARG A 95 -9.05 -36.06 9.15
C ARG A 95 -9.94 -35.17 8.28
N LEU A 96 -11.26 -35.22 8.47
CA LEU A 96 -12.21 -34.38 7.72
C LEU A 96 -11.98 -32.89 7.97
N GLN A 97 -11.74 -32.51 9.22
CA GLN A 97 -11.38 -31.10 9.52
C GLN A 97 -10.09 -30.65 8.85
N ALA A 98 -9.07 -31.50 8.84
CA ALA A 98 -7.81 -31.21 8.16
C ALA A 98 -8.01 -31.09 6.64
N LEU A 99 -8.81 -31.94 6.02
CA LEU A 99 -9.15 -31.88 4.58
C LEU A 99 -9.91 -30.59 4.25
N ALA A 100 -10.85 -30.18 5.08
CA ALA A 100 -11.57 -28.91 4.89
C ALA A 100 -10.62 -27.70 4.96
N LEU A 101 -9.65 -27.72 5.88
CA LEU A 101 -8.65 -26.67 6.00
C LEU A 101 -7.68 -26.67 4.79
N ILE A 102 -7.34 -27.84 4.25
CA ILE A 102 -6.55 -27.96 3.01
C ILE A 102 -7.27 -27.31 1.85
N ASP A 103 -8.56 -27.56 1.67
CA ASP A 103 -9.38 -26.94 0.61
C ASP A 103 -9.40 -25.42 0.76
N GLN A 104 -9.65 -24.91 1.97
CA GLN A 104 -9.61 -23.49 2.26
C GLN A 104 -8.24 -22.86 1.98
N CYS A 105 -7.14 -23.50 2.38
CA CYS A 105 -5.78 -23.04 2.11
C CYS A 105 -5.46 -22.99 0.61
N ASN A 106 -5.90 -24.01 -0.15
CA ASN A 106 -5.73 -24.04 -1.60
C ASN A 106 -6.52 -22.92 -2.27
N SER A 107 -7.75 -22.65 -1.83
CA SER A 107 -8.54 -21.51 -2.33
C SER A 107 -7.84 -20.19 -2.09
N HIS A 108 -7.38 -19.92 -0.85
CA HIS A 108 -6.63 -18.71 -0.54
C HIS A 108 -5.32 -18.59 -1.34
N LYS A 109 -4.63 -19.71 -1.57
CA LYS A 109 -3.42 -19.72 -2.39
C LYS A 109 -3.72 -19.36 -3.84
N MET A 110 -4.81 -19.90 -4.41
CA MET A 110 -5.27 -19.54 -5.76
C MET A 110 -5.60 -18.05 -5.86
N ASP A 111 -6.32 -17.50 -4.87
CA ASP A 111 -6.64 -16.07 -4.83
C ASP A 111 -5.37 -15.21 -4.80
N MET A 112 -4.38 -15.57 -4.00
CA MET A 112 -3.11 -14.86 -3.93
C MET A 112 -2.34 -14.95 -5.26
N VAL A 113 -2.29 -16.12 -5.89
CA VAL A 113 -1.59 -16.32 -7.18
C VAL A 113 -2.28 -15.52 -8.30
N THR A 114 -3.60 -15.50 -8.33
CA THR A 114 -4.38 -14.73 -9.29
C THR A 114 -4.17 -13.23 -9.09
N ASN A 115 -4.20 -12.75 -7.85
CA ASN A 115 -3.94 -11.35 -7.52
C ASN A 115 -2.47 -10.95 -7.71
N GLY A 116 -1.55 -11.90 -7.65
CA GLY A 116 -0.11 -11.69 -7.91
C GLY A 116 0.18 -11.16 -9.30
N SER A 117 -0.60 -11.54 -10.31
CA SER A 117 -0.51 -10.99 -11.67
C SER A 117 -0.87 -9.51 -11.70
N ILE A 118 -1.92 -9.11 -10.97
CA ILE A 118 -2.36 -7.71 -10.85
C ILE A 118 -1.26 -6.86 -10.19
N ILE A 119 -0.63 -7.39 -9.13
CA ILE A 119 0.51 -6.74 -8.46
C ILE A 119 1.69 -6.58 -9.42
N SER A 120 2.01 -7.62 -10.20
CA SER A 120 3.08 -7.58 -11.21
C SER A 120 2.82 -6.49 -12.27
N ASP A 121 1.59 -6.39 -12.76
CA ASP A 121 1.21 -5.41 -13.76
C ASP A 121 1.19 -3.98 -13.19
N ALA A 122 0.76 -3.81 -11.95
CA ALA A 122 0.87 -2.55 -11.23
C ALA A 122 2.34 -2.11 -11.07
N LEU A 123 3.25 -3.04 -10.75
CA LEU A 123 4.69 -2.78 -10.66
C LEU A 123 5.30 -2.37 -12.01
N LYS A 124 4.92 -3.05 -13.11
CA LYS A 124 5.35 -2.69 -14.47
C LYS A 124 4.87 -1.30 -14.85
N TYR A 125 3.60 -0.99 -14.55
CA TYR A 125 3.03 0.33 -14.83
C TYR A 125 3.76 1.45 -14.09
N VAL A 126 4.06 1.27 -12.80
CA VAL A 126 4.80 2.24 -11.98
C VAL A 126 6.22 2.44 -12.52
N LYS A 127 6.92 1.36 -12.89
CA LYS A 127 8.26 1.44 -13.49
C LYS A 127 8.23 2.18 -14.82
N GLY A 128 7.31 1.84 -15.73
CA GLY A 128 7.19 2.48 -17.04
C GLY A 128 6.84 3.97 -16.96
N LYS A 129 6.04 4.39 -15.98
CA LYS A 129 5.80 5.83 -15.73
C LYS A 129 7.03 6.54 -15.17
N ALA A 130 7.78 5.93 -14.27
CA ALA A 130 8.99 6.52 -13.70
C ALA A 130 10.07 6.75 -14.78
N GLU A 131 10.24 5.78 -15.69
CA GLU A 131 11.17 5.90 -16.83
C GLU A 131 10.79 7.03 -17.79
N LYS A 132 9.49 7.15 -18.13
CA LYS A 132 9.00 8.23 -19.00
C LYS A 132 9.17 9.61 -18.38
N LEU A 133 8.95 9.76 -17.08
CA LEU A 133 9.18 11.01 -16.35
C LEU A 133 10.67 11.37 -16.29
N GLY A 134 11.53 10.39 -16.06
CA GLY A 134 12.99 10.57 -16.09
C GLY A 134 13.51 11.04 -17.47
N GLN A 135 12.98 10.46 -18.56
CA GLN A 135 13.31 10.87 -19.91
C GLN A 135 12.82 12.29 -20.24
N GLN A 136 11.61 12.66 -19.80
CA GLN A 136 11.09 14.02 -20.02
C GLN A 136 11.89 15.10 -19.28
N GLN A 137 12.42 14.78 -18.08
CA GLN A 137 13.29 15.71 -17.34
C GLN A 137 14.67 15.86 -17.99
N GLN A 138 15.23 14.80 -18.55
CA GLN A 138 16.50 14.86 -19.27
C GLN A 138 16.39 15.66 -20.58
N VAL A 139 15.29 15.52 -21.33
CA VAL A 139 15.07 16.29 -22.56
C VAL A 139 14.96 17.80 -22.26
N LYS A 140 14.24 18.19 -21.21
CA LYS A 140 14.13 19.61 -20.80
C LYS A 140 15.46 20.21 -20.31
N ALA A 141 16.32 19.40 -19.67
CA ALA A 141 17.63 19.85 -19.21
C ALA A 141 18.67 19.98 -20.32
N VAL A 142 18.41 19.51 -21.54
CA VAL A 142 19.29 19.61 -22.72
C VAL A 142 18.86 20.77 -23.61
N GLU A 143 17.62 21.28 -23.48
CA GLU A 143 17.08 22.41 -24.26
C GLU A 143 17.28 23.77 -23.56
N GLU A 144 17.80 23.82 -22.32
CA GLU A 144 18.28 25.03 -21.60
C GLU A 144 19.82 25.15 -21.71
#